data_cb1fd1098166a99d25e22b785d3169c1
#
_entry.id   cb1fd1098166a99d25e22b785d3169c1
#
_cell.length_a   1.000
_cell.length_b   1.000
_cell.length_c   1.000
_cell.angle_alpha   90.00
_cell.angle_beta   90.00
_cell.angle_gamma   90.00
#
_symmetry.space_group_name_H-M   'P 1'
#
loop_
_entity.id
_entity.type
_entity.pdbx_description
1 polymer ?
#
loop_
_entity_poly.entity_id
_entity_poly.type
_entity_poly.pdbx_seq_one_letter_code
_entity_poly.pdbx_strand_id
1 'polypeptide(L)'
;ITSSDFLLKVVKSSSLNISYFEKVYKIKGEYINAVPFIVQPTISKDSLPKISCEIKIDNQGFTITDTKTEKSYIVNGYDGNQDVEGLPFRIRLSSKAKKNPSNYFDKEYVVSLESNADALENLKSSLVVLSDEKSKGTIELNHISASPERSRKILNEIIVLLDKSIVANKQKLYVNTVSYLNKRIKNFTKEKDSIESVKEKFLQNNDIVVMDSYIVDKTADRSQTSQSALLTERQITLTNYAINDIKNSSITSTLGTDYKLEAPTVNQMLINYNARLLESELILQRAQKNNPAYITLMTQLKVQKQEILNTLEGYLNFLKQTNRSNKSEQSIANSKAKSIPTQDKILGNINSNLSLKEETYVALLQKREEAVLNGAILESNMITLNSPETNYSAIFPQPRAFMIGAFLLGLLIPFGIIYVNLLLDTKIRNEEDIQRVNDSIPFLGYIPKVNKNEKLDNTANSRSLIAEATRTLFSNISYLLPEKKENIGSVILFT
;
A
#
# COMPACT_ATOMS: atom_id res chain seq x y z
N ILE A 1 1.71 -4.48 0.95
CA ILE A 1 1.92 -4.89 -0.45
C ILE A 1 2.75 -3.85 -1.20
N THR A 2 2.49 -2.57 -1.05
CA THR A 2 3.19 -1.46 -1.75
C THR A 2 4.58 -1.13 -1.20
N SER A 3 5.03 -1.80 -0.14
CA SER A 3 6.38 -1.61 0.43
C SER A 3 7.48 -1.96 -0.58
N SER A 4 8.49 -1.09 -0.68
CA SER A 4 9.66 -1.32 -1.54
C SER A 4 10.35 -2.65 -1.27
N ASP A 5 10.51 -3.02 0.01
CA ASP A 5 11.18 -4.28 0.40
C ASP A 5 10.38 -5.51 -0.03
N PHE A 6 9.06 -5.44 0.05
CA PHE A 6 8.19 -6.54 -0.40
C PHE A 6 8.22 -6.67 -1.92
N LEU A 7 8.03 -5.56 -2.65
CA LEU A 7 8.03 -5.57 -4.11
C LEU A 7 9.42 -5.94 -4.67
N LEU A 8 10.50 -5.58 -3.99
CA LEU A 8 11.84 -6.00 -4.37
C LEU A 8 12.01 -7.53 -4.27
N LYS A 9 11.37 -8.18 -3.30
CA LYS A 9 11.33 -9.65 -3.24
C LYS A 9 10.59 -10.23 -4.44
N VAL A 10 9.49 -9.61 -4.87
CA VAL A 10 8.76 -10.02 -6.07
C VAL A 10 9.63 -9.86 -7.32
N VAL A 11 10.32 -8.74 -7.47
CA VAL A 11 11.27 -8.48 -8.58
C VAL A 11 12.33 -9.57 -8.63
N LYS A 12 12.94 -9.89 -7.48
CA LYS A 12 14.01 -10.90 -7.40
C LYS A 12 13.51 -12.31 -7.67
N SER A 13 12.36 -12.70 -7.11
CA SER A 13 11.80 -14.06 -7.29
C SER A 13 11.30 -14.30 -8.70
N SER A 14 10.67 -13.31 -9.33
CA SER A 14 10.16 -13.40 -10.69
C SER A 14 11.18 -12.98 -11.76
N SER A 15 12.40 -12.57 -11.36
CA SER A 15 13.46 -12.07 -12.26
C SER A 15 12.95 -10.99 -13.23
N LEU A 16 12.18 -10.02 -12.71
CA LEU A 16 11.57 -8.97 -13.53
C LEU A 16 12.57 -8.01 -14.15
N ASN A 17 13.80 -8.04 -13.71
CA ASN A 17 14.93 -7.30 -14.25
C ASN A 17 15.38 -7.78 -15.66
N ILE A 18 14.76 -8.85 -16.19
CA ILE A 18 15.02 -9.35 -17.54
C ILE A 18 13.68 -9.48 -18.26
N SER A 19 13.56 -8.85 -19.42
CA SER A 19 12.38 -8.88 -20.26
C SER A 19 12.75 -9.42 -21.65
N TYR A 20 11.90 -10.29 -22.21
CA TYR A 20 12.11 -10.94 -23.48
C TYR A 20 11.01 -10.55 -24.46
N PHE A 21 11.39 -10.22 -25.70
CA PHE A 21 10.46 -9.80 -26.75
C PHE A 21 10.77 -10.59 -28.03
N GLU A 22 9.76 -10.93 -28.80
CA GLU A 22 9.90 -11.39 -30.18
C GLU A 22 9.53 -10.24 -31.10
N LYS A 23 10.35 -9.95 -32.11
CA LYS A 23 10.13 -8.87 -33.06
C LYS A 23 9.28 -9.39 -34.22
N VAL A 24 7.99 -9.08 -34.20
CA VAL A 24 7.06 -9.45 -35.26
C VAL A 24 6.57 -8.15 -35.93
N TYR A 25 6.89 -7.94 -37.21
CA TYR A 25 6.45 -6.78 -38.01
C TYR A 25 6.61 -5.40 -37.33
N LYS A 26 7.75 -5.15 -36.68
CA LYS A 26 8.04 -3.94 -35.88
C LYS A 26 7.23 -3.77 -34.59
N ILE A 27 6.36 -4.71 -34.25
CA ILE A 27 5.64 -4.74 -32.97
C ILE A 27 6.42 -5.61 -32.00
N LYS A 28 6.73 -5.09 -30.82
CA LYS A 28 7.36 -5.83 -29.75
C LYS A 28 6.27 -6.44 -28.86
N GLY A 29 6.16 -7.75 -28.84
CA GLY A 29 5.34 -8.49 -27.89
C GLY A 29 6.22 -9.10 -26.81
N GLU A 30 5.84 -9.03 -25.54
CA GLU A 30 6.61 -9.60 -24.44
C GLU A 30 6.27 -11.10 -24.25
N TYR A 31 7.30 -11.95 -24.25
CA TYR A 31 7.17 -13.40 -24.07
C TYR A 31 7.83 -13.85 -22.77
N ILE A 32 7.11 -14.53 -21.90
CA ILE A 32 7.64 -15.01 -20.62
C ILE A 32 8.21 -16.42 -20.72
N ASN A 33 7.58 -17.30 -21.52
CA ASN A 33 7.89 -18.73 -21.53
C ASN A 33 8.25 -19.29 -22.92
N ALA A 34 8.24 -18.47 -23.95
CA ALA A 34 8.37 -18.94 -25.34
C ALA A 34 9.74 -18.63 -25.97
N VAL A 35 10.62 -17.87 -25.29
CA VAL A 35 11.97 -17.62 -25.82
C VAL A 35 12.83 -18.88 -25.79
N PRO A 36 13.55 -19.17 -26.86
CA PRO A 36 14.35 -20.40 -26.98
C PRO A 36 15.65 -20.37 -26.17
N PHE A 37 15.97 -19.29 -25.48
CA PHE A 37 17.22 -19.11 -24.76
C PHE A 37 17.00 -18.56 -23.33
N ILE A 38 18.03 -18.66 -22.52
CA ILE A 38 18.07 -18.17 -21.15
C ILE A 38 19.25 -17.21 -21.04
N VAL A 39 19.00 -16.03 -20.48
CA VAL A 39 20.00 -15.01 -20.18
C VAL A 39 20.35 -15.08 -18.70
N GLN A 40 21.64 -15.14 -18.40
CA GLN A 40 22.17 -15.14 -17.03
C GLN A 40 23.08 -13.94 -16.84
N PRO A 41 22.75 -12.96 -15.97
CA PRO A 41 23.64 -11.87 -15.65
C PRO A 41 24.97 -12.38 -15.07
N THR A 42 26.08 -11.78 -15.51
CA THR A 42 27.44 -12.04 -15.00
C THR A 42 27.82 -11.13 -13.86
N ILE A 43 27.07 -10.02 -13.70
CA ILE A 43 27.24 -9.04 -12.63
C ILE A 43 26.02 -9.05 -11.71
N SER A 44 26.14 -8.39 -10.55
CA SER A 44 25.05 -8.28 -9.60
C SER A 44 23.80 -7.67 -10.26
N LYS A 45 22.64 -8.26 -10.03
CA LYS A 45 21.35 -7.76 -10.54
C LYS A 45 21.00 -6.35 -10.01
N ASP A 46 21.62 -5.92 -8.91
CA ASP A 46 21.44 -4.58 -8.37
C ASP A 46 22.25 -3.52 -9.15
N SER A 47 23.32 -3.94 -9.85
CA SER A 47 24.22 -3.08 -10.63
C SER A 47 24.11 -3.28 -12.13
N LEU A 48 23.07 -3.98 -12.61
CA LEU A 48 22.84 -4.19 -14.04
C LEU A 48 22.58 -2.87 -14.75
N PRO A 49 23.31 -2.57 -15.82
CA PRO A 49 23.00 -1.42 -16.66
C PRO A 49 21.70 -1.65 -17.44
N LYS A 50 20.98 -0.58 -17.74
CA LYS A 50 19.83 -0.64 -18.64
C LYS A 50 20.30 -0.83 -20.08
N ILE A 51 20.27 -2.07 -20.54
CA ILE A 51 20.74 -2.47 -21.89
C ILE A 51 19.63 -3.23 -22.61
N SER A 52 19.52 -3.02 -23.91
CA SER A 52 18.61 -3.75 -24.78
C SER A 52 19.39 -4.31 -25.95
N CYS A 53 19.32 -5.61 -26.14
CA CYS A 53 20.06 -6.31 -27.19
C CYS A 53 19.12 -7.08 -28.13
N GLU A 54 19.35 -6.95 -29.43
CA GLU A 54 18.74 -7.83 -30.42
C GLU A 54 19.54 -9.14 -30.49
N ILE A 55 18.83 -10.26 -30.49
CA ILE A 55 19.42 -11.60 -30.48
C ILE A 55 18.90 -12.36 -31.69
N LYS A 56 19.83 -12.81 -32.51
CA LYS A 56 19.58 -13.76 -33.60
C LYS A 56 20.28 -15.06 -33.28
N ILE A 57 19.61 -16.15 -33.59
CA ILE A 57 20.16 -17.50 -33.44
C ILE A 57 20.53 -17.99 -34.85
N ASP A 58 21.75 -18.44 -35.03
CA ASP A 58 22.27 -18.95 -36.28
C ASP A 58 22.90 -20.33 -36.09
N ASN A 59 23.44 -20.89 -37.16
CA ASN A 59 24.07 -22.23 -37.15
C ASN A 59 25.30 -22.35 -36.24
N GLN A 60 25.92 -21.25 -35.89
CA GLN A 60 27.18 -21.19 -35.09
C GLN A 60 26.94 -20.80 -33.64
N GLY A 61 25.80 -20.18 -33.32
CA GLY A 61 25.51 -19.72 -31.98
C GLY A 61 24.52 -18.56 -31.93
N PHE A 62 24.94 -17.44 -31.30
CA PHE A 62 24.12 -16.25 -31.15
C PHE A 62 24.84 -15.04 -31.72
N THR A 63 24.14 -14.24 -32.48
CA THR A 63 24.55 -12.87 -32.83
C THR A 63 23.75 -11.92 -31.97
N ILE A 64 24.46 -11.14 -31.13
CA ILE A 64 23.88 -10.20 -30.16
C ILE A 64 24.26 -8.79 -30.60
N THR A 65 23.27 -7.94 -30.85
CA THR A 65 23.49 -6.54 -31.23
C THR A 65 22.90 -5.62 -30.18
N ASP A 66 23.73 -4.77 -29.59
CA ASP A 66 23.25 -3.72 -28.66
C ASP A 66 22.46 -2.67 -29.46
N THR A 67 21.22 -2.45 -29.08
CA THR A 67 20.31 -1.52 -29.80
C THR A 67 20.72 -0.05 -29.66
N LYS A 68 21.56 0.34 -28.68
CA LYS A 68 22.03 1.71 -28.48
C LYS A 68 23.35 2.00 -29.17
N THR A 69 24.29 1.06 -29.07
CA THR A 69 25.66 1.26 -29.58
C THR A 69 25.85 0.65 -30.93
N GLU A 70 24.89 -0.12 -31.45
CA GLU A 70 24.94 -0.88 -32.71
C GLU A 70 26.12 -1.88 -32.79
N LYS A 71 26.78 -2.14 -31.67
CA LYS A 71 27.87 -3.11 -31.59
C LYS A 71 27.30 -4.52 -31.63
N SER A 72 27.87 -5.36 -32.50
CA SER A 72 27.48 -6.77 -32.59
C SER A 72 28.54 -7.66 -31.97
N TYR A 73 28.10 -8.63 -31.21
CA TYR A 73 28.90 -9.65 -30.54
C TYR A 73 28.49 -11.03 -31.05
N ILE A 74 29.44 -11.87 -31.35
CA ILE A 74 29.22 -13.23 -31.81
C ILE A 74 29.54 -14.19 -30.66
N VAL A 75 28.59 -15.02 -30.27
CA VAL A 75 28.77 -16.04 -29.23
C VAL A 75 28.72 -17.40 -29.91
N ASN A 76 29.88 -18.05 -30.02
CA ASN A 76 29.96 -19.35 -30.61
C ASN A 76 29.44 -20.46 -29.70
N GLY A 77 28.56 -21.30 -30.23
CA GLY A 77 27.93 -22.38 -29.47
C GLY A 77 26.68 -21.96 -28.68
N TYR A 78 26.01 -22.96 -28.10
CA TYR A 78 24.70 -22.81 -27.47
C TYR A 78 24.69 -23.04 -25.96
N ASP A 79 25.87 -23.35 -25.37
CA ASP A 79 25.98 -23.82 -23.99
C ASP A 79 26.09 -22.69 -22.94
N GLY A 80 26.42 -21.47 -23.37
CA GLY A 80 26.49 -20.31 -22.50
C GLY A 80 27.70 -20.26 -21.57
N ASN A 81 28.78 -20.96 -21.93
CA ASN A 81 30.00 -21.06 -21.12
C ASN A 81 30.99 -19.90 -21.35
N GLN A 82 30.71 -19.03 -22.31
CA GLN A 82 31.63 -17.93 -22.67
C GLN A 82 31.10 -16.61 -22.12
N ASP A 83 31.99 -15.87 -21.42
CA ASP A 83 31.79 -14.45 -21.15
C ASP A 83 32.14 -13.67 -22.41
N VAL A 84 31.25 -12.79 -22.83
CA VAL A 84 31.50 -11.89 -23.96
C VAL A 84 31.92 -10.55 -23.41
N GLU A 85 33.14 -10.13 -23.73
CA GLU A 85 33.64 -8.84 -23.28
C GLU A 85 32.74 -7.70 -23.77
N GLY A 86 32.23 -6.91 -22.85
CA GLY A 86 31.29 -5.84 -23.14
C GLY A 86 29.80 -6.18 -22.93
N LEU A 87 29.44 -7.44 -22.68
CA LEU A 87 28.08 -7.85 -22.31
C LEU A 87 27.98 -8.23 -20.83
N PRO A 88 27.00 -7.68 -20.07
CA PRO A 88 26.84 -8.00 -18.66
C PRO A 88 26.08 -9.32 -18.40
N PHE A 89 25.99 -10.19 -19.38
CA PHE A 89 25.26 -11.46 -19.29
C PHE A 89 25.83 -12.53 -20.21
N ARG A 90 25.55 -13.78 -19.85
CA ARG A 90 25.75 -14.97 -20.69
C ARG A 90 24.41 -15.39 -21.30
N ILE A 91 24.44 -16.02 -22.45
CA ILE A 91 23.27 -16.54 -23.13
C ILE A 91 23.46 -18.03 -23.44
N ARG A 92 22.41 -18.83 -23.26
CA ARG A 92 22.40 -20.23 -23.62
C ARG A 92 21.04 -20.64 -24.19
N LEU A 93 20.99 -21.62 -25.08
CA LEU A 93 19.73 -22.20 -25.49
C LEU A 93 19.03 -22.93 -24.34
N SER A 94 17.71 -22.83 -24.33
CA SER A 94 16.87 -23.63 -23.42
C SER A 94 16.95 -25.11 -23.77
N SER A 95 16.71 -25.98 -22.81
CA SER A 95 16.76 -27.45 -23.05
C SER A 95 15.80 -27.93 -24.13
N LYS A 96 14.69 -27.22 -24.35
CA LYS A 96 13.73 -27.49 -25.42
C LYS A 96 14.28 -27.08 -26.79
N ALA A 97 14.89 -25.91 -26.87
CA ALA A 97 15.42 -25.36 -28.13
C ALA A 97 16.70 -26.06 -28.59
N LYS A 98 17.50 -26.60 -27.67
CA LYS A 98 18.69 -27.41 -28.01
C LYS A 98 18.37 -28.62 -28.85
N LYS A 99 17.15 -29.17 -28.77
CA LYS A 99 16.76 -30.36 -29.59
C LYS A 99 16.62 -30.06 -31.07
N ASN A 100 16.12 -28.87 -31.42
CA ASN A 100 15.91 -28.41 -32.79
C ASN A 100 16.18 -26.90 -32.89
N PRO A 101 17.44 -26.46 -32.92
CA PRO A 101 17.79 -25.01 -32.94
C PRO A 101 17.32 -24.32 -34.23
N SER A 102 17.29 -25.04 -35.34
CA SER A 102 16.90 -24.52 -36.66
C SER A 102 15.48 -23.92 -36.73
N ASN A 103 14.59 -24.32 -35.82
CA ASN A 103 13.24 -23.75 -35.75
C ASN A 103 13.19 -22.26 -35.32
N TYR A 104 14.34 -21.73 -34.94
CA TYR A 104 14.45 -20.34 -34.35
C TYR A 104 15.38 -19.44 -35.16
N PHE A 105 15.98 -19.92 -36.27
CA PHE A 105 16.99 -19.13 -37.01
C PHE A 105 16.41 -17.92 -37.73
N ASP A 106 15.16 -17.95 -38.15
CA ASP A 106 14.51 -16.85 -38.90
C ASP A 106 13.84 -15.82 -37.94
N LYS A 107 14.02 -16.00 -36.64
CA LYS A 107 13.37 -15.16 -35.63
C LYS A 107 14.33 -14.18 -34.98
N GLU A 108 13.89 -12.94 -34.85
CA GLU A 108 14.60 -11.92 -34.14
C GLU A 108 14.00 -11.72 -32.74
N TYR A 109 14.84 -11.77 -31.74
CA TYR A 109 14.44 -11.55 -30.35
C TYR A 109 15.09 -10.29 -29.80
N VAL A 110 14.46 -9.67 -28.84
CA VAL A 110 15.04 -8.55 -28.08
C VAL A 110 15.02 -8.91 -26.60
N VAL A 111 16.18 -8.75 -25.96
CA VAL A 111 16.30 -8.91 -24.52
C VAL A 111 16.61 -7.54 -23.91
N SER A 112 15.85 -7.16 -22.94
CA SER A 112 16.10 -5.96 -22.14
C SER A 112 16.48 -6.35 -20.72
N LEU A 113 17.62 -5.83 -20.25
CA LEU A 113 18.09 -5.98 -18.88
C LEU A 113 18.06 -4.63 -18.20
N GLU A 114 17.72 -4.64 -16.94
CA GLU A 114 17.72 -3.45 -16.09
C GLU A 114 18.09 -3.82 -14.65
N SER A 115 18.41 -2.82 -13.83
CA SER A 115 18.72 -3.05 -12.43
C SER A 115 17.47 -3.49 -11.65
N ASN A 116 17.66 -4.15 -10.50
CA ASN A 116 16.55 -4.47 -9.63
C ASN A 116 15.80 -3.21 -9.15
N ALA A 117 16.48 -2.05 -9.06
CA ALA A 117 15.87 -0.78 -8.70
C ALA A 117 14.95 -0.25 -9.80
N ASP A 118 15.38 -0.29 -11.07
CA ASP A 118 14.55 0.12 -12.21
C ASP A 118 13.35 -0.82 -12.37
N ALA A 119 13.57 -2.13 -12.26
CA ALA A 119 12.49 -3.12 -12.31
C ALA A 119 11.47 -2.95 -11.17
N LEU A 120 11.93 -2.53 -9.98
CA LEU A 120 11.05 -2.19 -8.85
C LEU A 120 10.20 -0.95 -9.16
N GLU A 121 10.78 0.08 -9.76
CA GLU A 121 10.07 1.30 -10.14
C GLU A 121 9.03 1.01 -11.23
N ASN A 122 9.39 0.22 -12.23
CA ASN A 122 8.48 -0.26 -13.27
C ASN A 122 7.33 -1.09 -12.68
N LEU A 123 7.61 -1.97 -11.72
CA LEU A 123 6.56 -2.75 -11.03
C LEU A 123 5.64 -1.84 -10.22
N LYS A 124 6.17 -0.86 -9.50
CA LYS A 124 5.37 0.10 -8.72
C LYS A 124 4.43 0.94 -9.58
N SER A 125 4.90 1.38 -10.73
CA SER A 125 4.11 2.20 -11.65
C SER A 125 3.00 1.41 -12.36
N SER A 126 3.20 0.10 -12.54
CA SER A 126 2.26 -0.79 -13.23
C SER A 126 1.30 -1.54 -12.30
N LEU A 127 1.58 -1.57 -10.99
CA LEU A 127 0.76 -2.24 -9.98
C LEU A 127 -0.17 -1.25 -9.27
N VAL A 128 -1.46 -1.47 -9.40
CA VAL A 128 -2.49 -0.71 -8.69
C VAL A 128 -3.08 -1.57 -7.59
N VAL A 129 -3.03 -1.07 -6.35
CA VAL A 129 -3.60 -1.72 -5.18
C VAL A 129 -4.76 -0.89 -4.69
N LEU A 130 -5.96 -1.44 -4.76
CA LEU A 130 -7.19 -0.81 -4.32
C LEU A 130 -7.67 -1.51 -3.05
N SER A 131 -8.06 -0.74 -2.06
CA SER A 131 -8.78 -1.23 -0.89
C SER A 131 -10.18 -0.63 -0.91
N ASP A 132 -11.19 -1.47 -0.88
CA ASP A 132 -12.55 -1.01 -0.79
C ASP A 132 -12.86 -0.60 0.67
N GLU A 133 -13.16 0.67 0.89
CA GLU A 133 -13.53 1.18 2.21
C GLU A 133 -14.84 0.56 2.74
N LYS A 134 -15.70 0.08 1.84
CA LYS A 134 -16.98 -0.56 2.18
C LYS A 134 -16.81 -2.04 2.56
N SER A 135 -15.84 -2.71 1.95
CA SER A 135 -15.51 -4.12 2.20
C SER A 135 -14.27 -4.21 3.07
N LYS A 136 -14.42 -3.97 4.39
CA LYS A 136 -13.31 -4.03 5.33
C LYS A 136 -12.54 -5.35 5.21
N GLY A 137 -11.31 -5.27 4.72
CA GLY A 137 -10.40 -6.41 4.60
C GLY A 137 -10.23 -6.98 3.20
N THR A 138 -10.91 -6.46 2.18
CA THR A 138 -10.71 -6.87 0.79
C THR A 138 -9.69 -5.96 0.10
N ILE A 139 -8.74 -6.56 -0.60
CA ILE A 139 -7.73 -5.85 -1.38
C ILE A 139 -7.82 -6.36 -2.82
N GLU A 140 -7.96 -5.44 -3.74
CA GLU A 140 -7.91 -5.70 -5.18
C GLU A 140 -6.53 -5.33 -5.73
N LEU A 141 -5.94 -6.25 -6.49
CA LEU A 141 -4.63 -6.08 -7.12
C LEU A 141 -4.82 -6.05 -8.63
N ASN A 142 -4.46 -4.96 -9.27
CA ASN A 142 -4.47 -4.80 -10.71
C ASN A 142 -3.04 -4.52 -11.20
N HIS A 143 -2.60 -5.26 -12.22
CA HIS A 143 -1.30 -5.06 -12.84
C HIS A 143 -1.47 -4.83 -14.34
N ILE A 144 -0.86 -3.76 -14.85
CA ILE A 144 -0.93 -3.34 -16.24
C ILE A 144 0.38 -3.68 -16.94
N SER A 145 0.33 -4.51 -17.98
CA SER A 145 1.49 -4.75 -18.84
C SER A 145 1.09 -5.09 -20.25
N ALA A 146 2.06 -5.11 -21.17
CA ALA A 146 1.85 -5.53 -22.54
C ALA A 146 1.61 -7.06 -22.65
N SER A 147 1.98 -7.83 -21.63
CA SER A 147 1.79 -9.28 -21.59
C SER A 147 0.83 -9.70 -20.47
N PRO A 148 -0.39 -10.16 -20.81
CA PRO A 148 -1.35 -10.68 -19.84
C PRO A 148 -0.81 -11.84 -19.01
N GLU A 149 -0.02 -12.72 -19.63
CA GLU A 149 0.57 -13.88 -18.95
C GLU A 149 1.63 -13.47 -17.91
N ARG A 150 2.43 -12.45 -18.25
CA ARG A 150 3.39 -11.88 -17.29
C ARG A 150 2.66 -11.24 -16.10
N SER A 151 1.62 -10.46 -16.35
CA SER A 151 0.79 -9.86 -15.31
C SER A 151 0.23 -10.91 -14.36
N ARG A 152 -0.36 -11.97 -14.91
CA ARG A 152 -0.90 -13.07 -14.11
C ARG A 152 0.17 -13.75 -13.26
N LYS A 153 1.36 -13.96 -13.82
CA LYS A 153 2.49 -14.57 -13.09
C LYS A 153 2.98 -13.66 -11.96
N ILE A 154 3.09 -12.36 -12.20
CA ILE A 154 3.48 -11.38 -11.18
C ILE A 154 2.45 -11.33 -10.04
N LEU A 155 1.16 -11.26 -10.37
CA LEU A 155 0.11 -11.24 -9.36
C LEU A 155 0.08 -12.53 -8.53
N ASN A 156 0.24 -13.68 -9.16
CA ASN A 156 0.36 -14.96 -8.44
C ASN A 156 1.56 -14.97 -7.50
N GLU A 157 2.71 -14.48 -7.96
CA GLU A 157 3.92 -14.41 -7.12
C GLU A 157 3.73 -13.44 -5.95
N ILE A 158 3.06 -12.31 -6.17
CA ILE A 158 2.69 -11.38 -5.09
C ILE A 158 1.82 -12.09 -4.06
N ILE A 159 0.81 -12.84 -4.48
CA ILE A 159 -0.09 -13.60 -3.59
C ILE A 159 0.71 -14.62 -2.77
N VAL A 160 1.56 -15.42 -3.41
CA VAL A 160 2.37 -16.45 -2.74
C VAL A 160 3.38 -15.83 -1.76
N LEU A 161 4.05 -14.75 -2.14
CA LEU A 161 5.00 -14.08 -1.25
C LEU A 161 4.31 -13.35 -0.10
N LEU A 162 3.12 -12.79 -0.35
CA LEU A 162 2.33 -12.15 0.70
C LEU A 162 1.89 -13.17 1.73
N ASP A 163 1.36 -14.31 1.28
CA ASP A 163 0.97 -15.43 2.12
C ASP A 163 2.14 -15.91 3.00
N LYS A 164 3.28 -16.18 2.39
CA LYS A 164 4.52 -16.55 3.11
C LYS A 164 4.96 -15.47 4.10
N SER A 165 4.84 -14.20 3.73
CA SER A 165 5.22 -13.08 4.60
C SER A 165 4.30 -12.97 5.82
N ILE A 166 3.00 -13.18 5.65
CA ILE A 166 2.02 -13.18 6.74
C ILE A 166 2.35 -14.31 7.73
N VAL A 167 2.57 -15.52 7.22
CA VAL A 167 2.92 -16.69 8.04
C VAL A 167 4.25 -16.45 8.78
N ALA A 168 5.28 -15.96 8.09
CA ALA A 168 6.59 -15.69 8.69
C ALA A 168 6.53 -14.62 9.80
N ASN A 169 5.73 -13.57 9.59
CA ASN A 169 5.55 -12.53 10.61
C ASN A 169 4.82 -13.06 11.85
N LYS A 170 3.77 -13.88 11.66
CA LYS A 170 3.09 -14.56 12.76
C LYS A 170 4.05 -15.48 13.51
N GLN A 171 4.82 -16.28 12.79
CA GLN A 171 5.80 -17.19 13.39
C GLN A 171 6.83 -16.45 14.25
N LYS A 172 7.36 -15.33 13.74
CA LYS A 172 8.30 -14.48 14.49
C LYS A 172 7.69 -13.97 15.81
N LEU A 173 6.41 -13.57 15.77
CA LEU A 173 5.69 -13.14 16.98
C LEU A 173 5.64 -14.25 18.03
N TYR A 174 5.23 -15.47 17.64
CA TYR A 174 5.15 -16.60 18.58
C TYR A 174 6.51 -17.03 19.10
N VAL A 175 7.54 -17.07 18.25
CA VAL A 175 8.93 -17.38 18.67
C VAL A 175 9.40 -16.37 19.74
N ASN A 176 9.15 -15.09 19.53
CA ASN A 176 9.48 -14.05 20.49
C ASN A 176 8.71 -14.23 21.81
N THR A 177 7.41 -14.54 21.71
CA THR A 177 6.56 -14.79 22.89
C THR A 177 7.07 -15.99 23.69
N VAL A 178 7.38 -17.10 23.03
CA VAL A 178 7.94 -18.30 23.69
C VAL A 178 9.29 -18.00 24.34
N SER A 179 10.15 -17.24 23.66
CA SER A 179 11.45 -16.83 24.22
C SER A 179 11.29 -15.97 25.47
N TYR A 180 10.37 -15.02 25.45
CA TYR A 180 10.01 -14.19 26.60
C TYR A 180 9.50 -15.04 27.77
N LEU A 181 8.52 -15.93 27.50
CA LEU A 181 7.95 -16.82 28.53
C LEU A 181 9.00 -17.74 29.12
N ASN A 182 9.91 -18.28 28.32
CA ASN A 182 11.01 -19.14 28.84
C ASN A 182 11.92 -18.37 29.80
N LYS A 183 12.32 -17.15 29.49
CA LYS A 183 13.08 -16.29 30.41
C LYS A 183 12.32 -16.05 31.72
N ARG A 184 11.03 -15.84 31.57
CA ARG A 184 10.13 -15.57 32.69
C ARG A 184 10.00 -16.77 33.62
N ILE A 185 9.71 -17.92 33.04
CA ILE A 185 9.65 -19.20 33.76
C ILE A 185 10.95 -19.46 34.54
N LYS A 186 12.10 -19.24 33.88
CA LYS A 186 13.42 -19.43 34.54
C LYS A 186 13.59 -18.52 35.77
N ASN A 187 13.14 -17.27 35.69
CA ASN A 187 13.22 -16.35 36.84
C ASN A 187 12.27 -16.76 37.95
N PHE A 188 11.04 -17.15 37.61
CA PHE A 188 10.07 -17.66 38.59
C PHE A 188 10.53 -18.95 39.29
N THR A 189 11.14 -19.87 38.55
CA THR A 189 11.74 -21.07 39.15
C THR A 189 12.76 -20.70 40.24
N LYS A 190 13.68 -19.75 39.95
CA LYS A 190 14.64 -19.27 40.92
C LYS A 190 14.00 -18.65 42.16
N GLU A 191 12.93 -17.84 41.94
CA GLU A 191 12.21 -17.21 43.05
C GLU A 191 11.48 -18.26 43.90
N LYS A 192 10.88 -19.30 43.27
CA LYS A 192 10.26 -20.42 43.95
C LYS A 192 11.28 -21.20 44.77
N ASP A 193 12.40 -21.61 44.16
CA ASP A 193 13.47 -22.35 44.80
C ASP A 193 14.03 -21.57 46.00
N SER A 194 14.12 -20.25 45.92
CA SER A 194 14.53 -19.39 47.02
C SER A 194 13.54 -19.45 48.19
N ILE A 195 12.22 -19.42 47.91
CA ILE A 195 11.19 -19.52 48.97
C ILE A 195 11.19 -20.91 49.59
N GLU A 196 11.36 -21.98 48.79
CA GLU A 196 11.49 -23.35 49.27
C GLU A 196 12.71 -23.51 50.20
N SER A 197 13.85 -22.93 49.81
CA SER A 197 15.04 -22.88 50.66
C SER A 197 14.81 -22.14 51.97
N VAL A 198 14.06 -21.03 51.95
CA VAL A 198 13.68 -20.31 53.17
C VAL A 198 12.77 -21.17 54.04
N LYS A 199 11.80 -21.88 53.45
CA LYS A 199 10.91 -22.80 54.14
C LYS A 199 11.71 -23.93 54.81
N GLU A 200 12.61 -24.58 54.07
CA GLU A 200 13.43 -25.65 54.56
C GLU A 200 14.30 -25.21 55.73
N LYS A 201 15.01 -24.08 55.63
CA LYS A 201 15.80 -23.48 56.70
C LYS A 201 14.96 -23.14 57.92
N PHE A 202 13.73 -22.62 57.68
CA PHE A 202 12.83 -22.31 58.79
C PHE A 202 12.40 -23.55 59.54
N LEU A 203 12.05 -24.64 58.82
CA LEU A 203 11.68 -25.92 59.41
C LEU A 203 12.84 -26.55 60.17
N GLN A 204 14.08 -26.56 59.61
CA GLN A 204 15.28 -27.08 60.24
C GLN A 204 15.67 -26.31 61.50
N ASN A 205 15.63 -24.97 61.44
CA ASN A 205 16.05 -24.13 62.58
C ASN A 205 15.07 -24.17 63.75
N ASN A 206 13.84 -24.65 63.55
CA ASN A 206 12.80 -24.70 64.57
C ASN A 206 12.40 -26.13 64.97
N ASP A 207 13.11 -27.13 64.48
CA ASP A 207 12.85 -28.58 64.76
C ASP A 207 11.39 -29.02 64.47
N ILE A 208 10.77 -28.40 63.43
CA ILE A 208 9.39 -28.69 63.08
C ILE A 208 9.34 -29.88 62.11
N VAL A 209 8.93 -31.03 62.57
CA VAL A 209 8.93 -32.30 61.80
C VAL A 209 7.55 -32.58 61.17
N VAL A 210 6.43 -32.29 61.80
CA VAL A 210 5.05 -32.48 61.28
C VAL A 210 4.06 -31.54 61.98
N MET A 211 3.32 -30.73 61.22
CA MET A 211 2.29 -29.82 61.74
C MET A 211 0.84 -30.17 61.40
N ASP A 212 0.59 -31.25 60.69
CA ASP A 212 -0.76 -31.53 60.13
C ASP A 212 -1.79 -32.05 61.15
N SER A 213 -1.43 -32.44 62.35
CA SER A 213 -2.37 -33.07 63.30
C SER A 213 -2.98 -32.14 64.36
N TYR A 214 -2.52 -30.92 64.51
CA TYR A 214 -2.97 -30.00 65.58
C TYR A 214 -3.93 -28.91 65.18
N ILE A 215 -4.17 -28.74 63.89
CA ILE A 215 -4.84 -27.55 63.34
C ILE A 215 -6.34 -27.76 63.03
N VAL A 216 -6.83 -28.99 63.08
CA VAL A 216 -8.17 -29.29 62.50
C VAL A 216 -9.36 -28.70 63.28
N ASP A 217 -9.25 -28.37 64.58
CA ASP A 217 -10.45 -28.16 65.41
C ASP A 217 -10.81 -26.71 65.81
N LYS A 218 -10.07 -25.69 65.39
CA LYS A 218 -10.41 -24.26 65.75
C LYS A 218 -10.41 -23.23 64.63
N THR A 219 -10.60 -23.59 63.39
CA THR A 219 -10.19 -22.71 62.29
C THR A 219 -11.24 -22.40 61.21
N ALA A 220 -12.51 -22.72 61.32
CA ALA A 220 -13.50 -22.43 60.28
C ALA A 220 -13.64 -20.91 59.98
N ASP A 221 -13.80 -20.08 61.02
CA ASP A 221 -13.93 -18.61 60.86
C ASP A 221 -12.60 -17.91 60.53
N ARG A 222 -11.50 -18.50 60.95
CA ARG A 222 -10.15 -17.98 60.73
C ARG A 222 -9.64 -18.29 59.34
N SER A 223 -10.07 -19.38 58.74
CA SER A 223 -9.72 -19.81 57.40
C SER A 223 -10.23 -18.82 56.35
N GLN A 224 -11.46 -18.37 56.48
CA GLN A 224 -12.10 -17.54 55.47
C GLN A 224 -11.50 -16.12 55.41
N THR A 225 -11.27 -15.48 56.57
CA THR A 225 -10.65 -14.14 56.63
C THR A 225 -9.17 -14.18 56.24
N SER A 226 -8.48 -15.26 56.60
CA SER A 226 -7.09 -15.49 56.22
C SER A 226 -6.97 -15.70 54.70
N GLN A 227 -7.88 -16.46 54.11
CA GLN A 227 -7.93 -16.76 52.69
C GLN A 227 -8.24 -15.48 51.86
N SER A 228 -9.17 -14.64 52.32
CA SER A 228 -9.47 -13.36 51.67
C SER A 228 -8.29 -12.39 51.68
N ALA A 229 -7.58 -12.31 52.85
CA ALA A 229 -6.38 -11.48 52.94
C ALA A 229 -5.26 -11.99 52.01
N LEU A 230 -5.08 -13.32 51.94
CA LEU A 230 -4.10 -13.97 51.07
C LEU A 230 -4.39 -13.73 49.59
N LEU A 231 -5.66 -13.90 49.16
CA LEU A 231 -6.09 -13.63 47.78
C LEU A 231 -5.83 -12.18 47.41
N THR A 232 -6.14 -11.23 48.31
CA THR A 232 -5.89 -9.82 48.09
C THR A 232 -4.38 -9.52 48.03
N GLU A 233 -3.58 -10.09 48.89
CA GLU A 233 -2.11 -9.92 48.89
C GLU A 233 -1.47 -10.51 47.64
N ARG A 234 -1.99 -11.63 47.16
CA ARG A 234 -1.69 -12.20 45.85
C ARG A 234 -1.97 -11.21 44.72
N GLN A 235 -3.17 -10.64 44.67
CA GLN A 235 -3.52 -9.68 43.65
C GLN A 235 -2.65 -8.41 43.69
N ILE A 236 -2.27 -7.93 44.91
CA ILE A 236 -1.32 -6.85 45.10
C ILE A 236 0.05 -7.20 44.50
N THR A 237 0.55 -8.39 44.75
CA THR A 237 1.84 -8.87 44.26
C THR A 237 1.85 -8.97 42.73
N LEU A 238 0.80 -9.56 42.15
CA LEU A 238 0.62 -9.66 40.69
C LEU A 238 0.50 -8.28 40.06
N THR A 239 -0.22 -7.35 40.67
CA THR A 239 -0.39 -5.98 40.19
C THR A 239 0.94 -5.21 40.22
N ASN A 240 1.68 -5.26 41.35
CA ASN A 240 3.01 -4.65 41.43
C ASN A 240 3.96 -5.23 40.38
N TYR A 241 3.87 -6.52 40.17
CA TYR A 241 4.62 -7.20 39.13
C TYR A 241 4.28 -6.66 37.75
N ALA A 242 2.99 -6.61 37.40
CA ALA A 242 2.53 -6.05 36.12
C ALA A 242 3.00 -4.60 35.92
N ILE A 243 2.89 -3.77 36.95
CA ILE A 243 3.36 -2.37 36.94
C ILE A 243 4.87 -2.31 36.64
N ASN A 244 5.69 -3.09 37.34
CA ASN A 244 7.14 -3.09 37.16
C ASN A 244 7.54 -3.63 35.79
N ASP A 245 6.89 -4.67 35.31
CA ASP A 245 7.13 -5.26 34.01
C ASP A 245 6.79 -4.27 32.88
N ILE A 246 5.61 -3.67 32.96
CA ILE A 246 5.16 -2.66 31.98
C ILE A 246 6.02 -1.41 32.06
N LYS A 247 6.38 -0.93 33.23
CA LYS A 247 7.21 0.26 33.42
C LYS A 247 8.60 0.09 32.79
N ASN A 248 9.21 -1.06 32.98
CA ASN A 248 10.55 -1.40 32.49
C ASN A 248 10.58 -1.88 31.04
N SER A 249 9.42 -2.17 30.45
CA SER A 249 9.33 -2.56 29.05
C SER A 249 9.61 -1.36 28.12
N SER A 250 10.14 -1.60 26.93
CA SER A 250 10.19 -0.58 25.88
C SER A 250 8.79 -0.32 25.32
N ILE A 251 8.54 0.89 24.78
CA ILE A 251 7.30 1.19 24.02
C ILE A 251 7.17 0.28 22.79
N THR A 252 8.28 -0.22 22.29
CA THR A 252 8.33 -1.11 21.12
C THR A 252 8.34 -2.60 21.49
N SER A 253 8.13 -2.95 22.74
CA SER A 253 8.03 -4.34 23.19
C SER A 253 6.59 -4.73 23.49
N THR A 254 6.24 -5.98 23.17
CA THR A 254 4.94 -6.54 23.55
C THR A 254 4.82 -6.61 25.07
N LEU A 255 3.67 -6.18 25.58
CA LEU A 255 3.32 -6.33 27.00
C LEU A 255 2.68 -7.68 27.24
N GLY A 256 2.92 -8.26 28.41
CA GLY A 256 2.22 -9.47 28.83
C GLY A 256 0.70 -9.25 28.84
N THR A 257 -0.07 -10.17 28.30
CA THR A 257 -1.53 -10.03 28.23
C THR A 257 -2.28 -10.74 29.35
N ASP A 258 -1.58 -11.55 30.14
CA ASP A 258 -2.20 -12.34 31.19
C ASP A 258 -1.33 -12.36 32.47
N TYR A 259 -1.50 -11.33 33.28
CA TYR A 259 -0.89 -11.24 34.60
C TYR A 259 -1.74 -11.92 35.70
N LYS A 260 -2.82 -12.64 35.32
CA LYS A 260 -3.79 -13.24 36.26
C LYS A 260 -4.41 -12.23 37.23
N LEU A 261 -4.60 -11.01 36.75
CA LEU A 261 -5.30 -9.96 37.53
C LEU A 261 -6.81 -10.11 37.40
N GLU A 262 -7.50 -9.96 38.52
CA GLU A 262 -8.97 -9.83 38.53
C GLU A 262 -9.41 -8.42 38.09
N ALA A 263 -8.84 -7.96 36.98
CA ALA A 263 -9.05 -6.63 36.39
C ALA A 263 -9.30 -6.76 34.88
N PRO A 264 -10.51 -7.13 34.43
CA PRO A 264 -10.84 -7.37 33.03
C PRO A 264 -10.52 -6.18 32.12
N THR A 265 -10.72 -4.94 32.62
CA THR A 265 -10.42 -3.70 31.88
C THR A 265 -8.94 -3.61 31.54
N VAL A 266 -8.06 -3.93 32.47
CA VAL A 266 -6.60 -3.91 32.25
C VAL A 266 -6.21 -4.93 31.19
N ASN A 267 -6.75 -6.15 31.27
CA ASN A 267 -6.48 -7.21 30.32
C ASN A 267 -6.88 -6.80 28.89
N GLN A 268 -8.04 -6.15 28.73
CA GLN A 268 -8.48 -5.63 27.43
C GLN A 268 -7.57 -4.49 26.92
N MET A 269 -7.12 -3.61 27.81
CA MET A 269 -6.19 -2.53 27.44
C MET A 269 -4.84 -3.09 26.97
N LEU A 270 -4.33 -4.14 27.59
CA LEU A 270 -3.08 -4.81 27.19
C LEU A 270 -3.20 -5.47 25.82
N ILE A 271 -4.33 -6.16 25.56
CA ILE A 271 -4.62 -6.73 24.24
C ILE A 271 -4.65 -5.65 23.17
N ASN A 272 -5.35 -4.55 23.43
CA ASN A 272 -5.46 -3.42 22.50
C ASN A 272 -4.10 -2.74 22.24
N TYR A 273 -3.26 -2.62 23.28
CA TYR A 273 -1.90 -2.09 23.14
C TYR A 273 -1.06 -2.96 22.22
N ASN A 274 -1.05 -4.28 22.45
CA ASN A 274 -0.29 -5.21 21.63
C ASN A 274 -0.76 -5.27 20.18
N ALA A 275 -2.06 -5.13 19.95
CA ALA A 275 -2.62 -5.03 18.60
C ALA A 275 -2.12 -3.77 17.87
N ARG A 276 -2.10 -2.61 18.54
CA ARG A 276 -1.55 -1.37 17.97
C ARG A 276 -0.04 -1.40 17.81
N LEU A 277 0.67 -2.08 18.69
CA LEU A 277 2.11 -2.28 18.54
C LEU A 277 2.43 -3.05 17.27
N LEU A 278 1.68 -4.13 17.00
CA LEU A 278 1.79 -4.89 15.75
C LEU A 278 1.51 -4.01 14.53
N GLU A 279 0.51 -3.14 14.60
CA GLU A 279 0.23 -2.18 13.55
C GLU A 279 1.42 -1.22 13.32
N SER A 280 2.05 -0.73 14.39
CA SER A 280 3.24 0.13 14.29
C SER A 280 4.43 -0.57 13.65
N GLU A 281 4.64 -1.84 13.96
CA GLU A 281 5.68 -2.66 13.34
C GLU A 281 5.41 -2.89 11.83
N LEU A 282 4.16 -3.10 11.45
CA LEU A 282 3.75 -3.20 10.05
C LEU A 282 3.99 -1.90 9.27
N ILE A 283 3.74 -0.76 9.90
CA ILE A 283 4.07 0.56 9.30
C ILE A 283 5.59 0.71 9.16
N LEU A 284 6.36 0.34 10.16
CA LEU A 284 7.82 0.46 10.13
C LEU A 284 8.47 -0.45 9.07
N GLN A 285 7.85 -1.58 8.75
CA GLN A 285 8.30 -2.45 7.65
C GLN A 285 8.10 -1.82 6.27
N ARG A 286 7.20 -0.84 6.14
CA ARG A 286 6.82 -0.20 4.88
C ARG A 286 7.33 1.23 4.74
N ALA A 287 7.74 1.86 5.84
CA ALA A 287 8.10 3.26 5.88
C ALA A 287 9.25 3.49 6.85
N GLN A 288 9.95 4.60 6.71
CA GLN A 288 10.98 5.02 7.66
C GLN A 288 10.37 5.52 8.97
N LYS A 289 11.18 5.58 10.04
CA LYS A 289 10.77 6.07 11.38
C LYS A 289 10.20 7.50 11.38
N ASN A 290 10.47 8.28 10.34
CA ASN A 290 9.96 9.65 10.17
C ASN A 290 8.55 9.71 9.55
N ASN A 291 7.93 8.57 9.25
CA ASN A 291 6.56 8.55 8.72
C ASN A 291 5.57 9.13 9.75
N PRO A 292 4.75 10.14 9.39
CA PRO A 292 3.79 10.76 10.31
C PRO A 292 2.82 9.76 10.96
N ALA A 293 2.38 8.75 10.21
CA ALA A 293 1.50 7.69 10.73
C ALA A 293 2.20 6.86 11.82
N TYR A 294 3.48 6.51 11.61
CA TYR A 294 4.27 5.82 12.62
C TYR A 294 4.47 6.67 13.87
N ILE A 295 4.82 7.96 13.73
CA ILE A 295 5.01 8.90 14.85
C ILE A 295 3.71 9.07 15.65
N THR A 296 2.59 9.22 14.95
CA THR A 296 1.27 9.34 15.58
C THR A 296 0.94 8.06 16.37
N LEU A 297 1.15 6.89 15.80
CA LEU A 297 0.86 5.62 16.45
C LEU A 297 1.78 5.38 17.66
N MET A 298 3.07 5.73 17.56
CA MET A 298 4.01 5.66 18.68
C MET A 298 3.62 6.62 19.82
N THR A 299 3.10 7.79 19.48
CA THR A 299 2.57 8.73 20.48
C THR A 299 1.34 8.16 21.17
N GLN A 300 0.43 7.56 20.42
CA GLN A 300 -0.75 6.88 20.97
C GLN A 300 -0.37 5.68 21.85
N LEU A 301 0.61 4.88 21.45
CA LEU A 301 1.14 3.79 22.26
C LEU A 301 1.74 4.27 23.57
N LYS A 302 2.46 5.40 23.55
CA LYS A 302 3.00 6.02 24.76
C LYS A 302 1.89 6.46 25.73
N VAL A 303 0.85 7.10 25.20
CA VAL A 303 -0.33 7.51 25.99
C VAL A 303 -1.04 6.30 26.56
N GLN A 304 -1.30 5.29 25.71
CA GLN A 304 -1.96 4.06 26.13
C GLN A 304 -1.19 3.30 27.21
N LYS A 305 0.15 3.21 27.08
CA LYS A 305 1.00 2.61 28.10
C LYS A 305 0.87 3.33 29.45
N GLN A 306 0.85 4.67 29.41
CA GLN A 306 0.67 5.47 30.63
C GLN A 306 -0.74 5.29 31.22
N GLU A 307 -1.76 5.19 30.41
CA GLU A 307 -3.13 4.91 30.83
C GLU A 307 -3.28 3.53 31.49
N ILE A 308 -2.62 2.52 30.93
CA ILE A 308 -2.54 1.18 31.53
C ILE A 308 -1.87 1.26 32.90
N LEU A 309 -0.73 1.97 33.03
CA LEU A 309 -0.03 2.15 34.30
C LEU A 309 -0.91 2.87 35.33
N ASN A 310 -1.56 3.96 34.95
CA ASN A 310 -2.46 4.69 35.83
C ASN A 310 -3.63 3.83 36.32
N THR A 311 -4.20 3.02 35.43
CA THR A 311 -5.29 2.10 35.76
C THR A 311 -4.83 1.01 36.72
N LEU A 312 -3.63 0.45 36.49
CA LEU A 312 -3.02 -0.53 37.39
C LEU A 312 -2.68 0.08 38.77
N GLU A 313 -2.17 1.30 38.82
CA GLU A 313 -1.91 2.01 40.09
C GLU A 313 -3.22 2.28 40.85
N GLY A 314 -4.28 2.66 40.14
CA GLY A 314 -5.62 2.79 40.72
C GLY A 314 -6.12 1.47 41.31
N TYR A 315 -5.99 0.38 40.55
CA TYR A 315 -6.36 -0.98 41.00
C TYR A 315 -5.50 -1.41 42.19
N LEU A 316 -4.20 -1.14 42.18
CA LEU A 316 -3.29 -1.43 43.28
C LEU A 316 -3.71 -0.69 44.58
N ASN A 317 -4.10 0.58 44.47
CA ASN A 317 -4.56 1.37 45.60
C ASN A 317 -5.86 0.80 46.18
N PHE A 318 -6.80 0.40 45.32
CA PHE A 318 -8.01 -0.29 45.72
C PHE A 318 -7.70 -1.60 46.48
N LEU A 319 -6.82 -2.43 45.93
CA LEU A 319 -6.38 -3.68 46.55
C LEU A 319 -5.69 -3.45 47.90
N LYS A 320 -4.82 -2.41 47.99
CA LYS A 320 -4.17 -2.05 49.28
C LYS A 320 -5.18 -1.62 50.34
N GLN A 321 -6.21 -0.89 49.93
CA GLN A 321 -7.27 -0.52 50.86
C GLN A 321 -8.07 -1.72 51.31
N THR A 322 -8.44 -2.64 50.42
CA THR A 322 -9.12 -3.88 50.72
C THR A 322 -8.25 -4.77 51.65
N ASN A 323 -6.94 -4.87 51.38
CA ASN A 323 -6.01 -5.63 52.23
C ASN A 323 -5.91 -5.07 53.65
N ARG A 324 -5.95 -3.73 53.79
CA ARG A 324 -5.99 -3.11 55.12
C ARG A 324 -7.26 -3.47 55.88
N SER A 325 -8.41 -3.48 55.22
CA SER A 325 -9.68 -3.94 55.80
C SER A 325 -9.59 -5.39 56.23
N ASN A 326 -9.16 -6.25 55.30
CA ASN A 326 -9.01 -7.69 55.58
C ASN A 326 -8.01 -7.98 56.72
N LYS A 327 -6.89 -7.24 56.81
CA LYS A 327 -5.92 -7.35 57.91
C LYS A 327 -6.48 -6.80 59.27
N SER A 328 -7.35 -5.81 59.23
CA SER A 328 -8.05 -5.32 60.42
C SER A 328 -9.00 -6.38 60.95
N GLU A 329 -9.81 -7.00 60.04
CA GLU A 329 -10.71 -8.12 60.40
C GLU A 329 -9.93 -9.34 60.91
N GLN A 330 -8.82 -9.70 60.28
CA GLN A 330 -7.91 -10.74 60.73
C GLN A 330 -7.28 -10.42 62.08
N SER A 331 -6.95 -9.16 62.37
CA SER A 331 -6.43 -8.72 63.66
C SER A 331 -7.48 -8.87 64.76
N ILE A 332 -8.74 -8.55 64.49
CA ILE A 332 -9.86 -8.73 65.41
C ILE A 332 -10.09 -10.25 65.65
N ALA A 333 -10.08 -11.07 64.61
CA ALA A 333 -10.18 -12.51 64.72
C ALA A 333 -8.98 -13.15 65.50
N ASN A 334 -7.78 -12.60 65.32
CA ASN A 334 -6.57 -13.03 66.03
C ASN A 334 -6.54 -12.59 67.51
N SER A 335 -7.12 -11.44 67.82
CA SER A 335 -7.22 -10.95 69.23
C SER A 335 -8.11 -11.88 70.09
N LYS A 336 -9.09 -12.55 69.44
CA LYS A 336 -9.94 -13.57 70.05
C LYS A 336 -9.29 -14.94 70.19
N ALA A 337 -8.16 -15.20 69.54
CA ALA A 337 -7.45 -16.49 69.54
C ALA A 337 -6.02 -16.33 70.07
N LYS A 338 -5.85 -15.86 71.28
CA LYS A 338 -4.58 -15.47 71.95
C LYS A 338 -3.55 -16.57 72.27
N SER A 339 -3.52 -17.70 71.55
CA SER A 339 -2.58 -18.80 71.92
C SER A 339 -2.01 -19.56 70.71
N ILE A 340 -1.78 -18.91 69.56
CA ILE A 340 -1.14 -19.65 68.44
C ILE A 340 0.32 -19.20 68.31
N PRO A 341 1.28 -20.15 68.27
CA PRO A 341 2.70 -19.85 68.15
C PRO A 341 3.04 -18.99 66.92
N THR A 342 3.95 -18.04 67.11
CA THR A 342 4.45 -17.16 66.04
C THR A 342 4.99 -17.94 64.83
N GLN A 343 5.42 -19.17 65.05
CA GLN A 343 5.95 -20.10 64.06
C GLN A 343 4.89 -20.50 63.01
N ASP A 344 3.61 -20.72 63.42
CA ASP A 344 2.51 -21.05 62.51
C ASP A 344 2.21 -19.93 61.53
N LYS A 345 2.26 -18.69 62.02
CA LYS A 345 2.04 -17.52 61.21
C LYS A 345 3.12 -17.34 60.12
N ILE A 346 4.39 -17.55 60.51
CA ILE A 346 5.53 -17.46 59.58
C ILE A 346 5.44 -18.56 58.54
N LEU A 347 5.20 -19.82 58.99
CA LEU A 347 5.07 -20.95 58.08
C LEU A 347 3.87 -20.80 57.14
N GLY A 348 2.73 -20.31 57.66
CA GLY A 348 1.55 -20.00 56.87
C GLY A 348 1.84 -18.96 55.81
N ASN A 349 2.58 -17.90 56.13
CA ASN A 349 2.99 -16.90 55.15
C ASN A 349 3.94 -17.46 54.09
N ILE A 350 4.90 -18.28 54.48
CA ILE A 350 5.83 -18.97 53.55
C ILE A 350 5.07 -19.90 52.63
N ASN A 351 4.17 -20.73 53.16
CA ASN A 351 3.36 -21.66 52.38
C ASN A 351 2.44 -20.90 51.39
N SER A 352 1.85 -19.79 51.82
CA SER A 352 1.00 -18.97 50.97
C SER A 352 1.79 -18.33 49.82
N ASN A 353 2.99 -17.82 50.12
CA ASN A 353 3.87 -17.30 49.09
C ASN A 353 4.33 -18.39 48.12
N LEU A 354 4.61 -19.60 48.61
CA LEU A 354 4.98 -20.74 47.77
C LEU A 354 3.84 -21.15 46.85
N SER A 355 2.62 -21.32 47.40
CA SER A 355 1.43 -21.67 46.63
C SER A 355 1.16 -20.63 45.55
N LEU A 356 1.30 -19.34 45.86
CA LEU A 356 1.18 -18.24 44.87
C LEU A 356 2.20 -18.39 43.72
N LYS A 357 3.45 -18.70 44.06
CA LYS A 357 4.49 -18.89 43.05
C LYS A 357 4.25 -20.14 42.21
N GLU A 358 3.80 -21.25 42.82
CA GLU A 358 3.46 -22.47 42.11
C GLU A 358 2.33 -22.25 41.11
N GLU A 359 1.28 -21.57 41.50
CA GLU A 359 0.14 -21.28 40.63
C GLU A 359 0.54 -20.39 39.46
N THR A 360 1.34 -19.35 39.72
CA THR A 360 1.88 -18.47 38.69
C THR A 360 2.81 -19.24 37.73
N TYR A 361 3.66 -20.12 38.25
CA TYR A 361 4.53 -20.96 37.43
C TYR A 361 3.74 -21.87 36.50
N VAL A 362 2.70 -22.54 37.00
CA VAL A 362 1.81 -23.38 36.18
C VAL A 362 1.11 -22.56 35.10
N ALA A 363 0.63 -21.37 35.44
CA ALA A 363 0.00 -20.48 34.48
C ALA A 363 0.96 -20.02 33.35
N LEU A 364 2.23 -19.74 33.71
CA LEU A 364 3.24 -19.37 32.69
C LEU A 364 3.59 -20.55 31.78
N LEU A 365 3.66 -21.79 32.34
CA LEU A 365 3.85 -23.00 31.54
C LEU A 365 2.70 -23.20 30.58
N GLN A 366 1.46 -23.05 31.05
CA GLN A 366 0.28 -23.17 30.21
C GLN A 366 0.28 -22.16 29.07
N LYS A 367 0.63 -20.90 29.36
CA LYS A 367 0.75 -19.86 28.33
C LYS A 367 1.87 -20.13 27.34
N ARG A 368 2.99 -20.69 27.77
CA ARG A 368 4.07 -21.10 26.88
C ARG A 368 3.59 -22.19 25.91
N GLU A 369 2.94 -23.24 26.44
CA GLU A 369 2.41 -24.32 25.59
C GLU A 369 1.36 -23.78 24.59
N GLU A 370 0.47 -22.91 25.03
CA GLU A 370 -0.49 -22.26 24.16
C GLU A 370 0.21 -21.46 23.03
N ALA A 371 1.26 -20.70 23.36
CA ALA A 371 2.05 -19.97 22.37
C ALA A 371 2.79 -20.92 21.41
N VAL A 372 3.33 -22.05 21.89
CA VAL A 372 3.98 -23.07 21.06
C VAL A 372 2.98 -23.71 20.10
N LEU A 373 1.80 -24.11 20.60
CA LEU A 373 0.75 -24.71 19.78
C LEU A 373 0.24 -23.73 18.72
N ASN A 374 -0.04 -22.49 19.10
CA ASN A 374 -0.46 -21.44 18.16
C ASN A 374 0.62 -21.11 17.12
N GLY A 375 1.89 -21.24 17.52
CA GLY A 375 3.03 -21.07 16.61
C GLY A 375 3.26 -22.25 15.67
N ALA A 376 2.80 -23.45 16.04
CA ALA A 376 2.93 -24.66 15.23
C ALA A 376 1.81 -24.78 14.17
N ILE A 377 0.62 -24.26 14.47
CA ILE A 377 -0.58 -24.33 13.59
C ILE A 377 -0.76 -22.97 12.88
N LEU A 378 0.30 -22.47 12.27
CA LEU A 378 0.24 -21.19 11.58
C LEU A 378 -0.31 -21.36 10.16
N GLU A 379 -1.54 -20.96 9.99
CA GLU A 379 -2.13 -20.75 8.67
C GLU A 379 -2.23 -19.25 8.34
N SER A 380 -2.15 -18.95 7.08
CA SER A 380 -2.42 -17.59 6.61
C SER A 380 -3.92 -17.30 6.73
N ASN A 381 -4.24 -16.11 7.25
CA ASN A 381 -5.63 -15.66 7.26
C ASN A 381 -6.03 -15.01 5.92
N MET A 382 -5.14 -15.06 4.92
CA MET A 382 -5.42 -14.54 3.60
C MET A 382 -6.23 -15.56 2.81
N ILE A 383 -7.36 -15.11 2.29
CA ILE A 383 -8.20 -15.91 1.38
C ILE A 383 -8.13 -15.23 0.01
N THR A 384 -7.68 -15.96 -0.98
CA THR A 384 -7.73 -15.52 -2.37
C THR A 384 -9.14 -15.74 -2.88
N LEU A 385 -9.91 -14.66 -3.05
CA LEU A 385 -11.29 -14.73 -3.52
C LEU A 385 -11.33 -15.11 -5.01
N ASN A 386 -10.50 -14.44 -5.82
CA ASN A 386 -10.40 -14.70 -7.25
C ASN A 386 -8.94 -14.94 -7.63
N SER A 387 -8.68 -15.94 -8.44
CA SER A 387 -7.38 -16.09 -9.10
C SER A 387 -7.15 -14.94 -10.08
N PRO A 388 -5.88 -14.55 -10.36
CA PRO A 388 -5.61 -13.50 -11.32
C PRO A 388 -6.20 -13.79 -12.69
N GLU A 389 -7.16 -12.97 -13.10
CA GLU A 389 -7.81 -13.03 -14.40
C GLU A 389 -7.22 -11.99 -15.33
N THR A 390 -7.17 -12.29 -16.62
CA THR A 390 -6.63 -11.39 -17.64
C THR A 390 -7.77 -10.72 -18.41
N ASN A 391 -7.76 -9.39 -18.40
CA ASN A 391 -8.62 -8.63 -19.31
C ASN A 391 -7.84 -8.36 -20.59
N TYR A 392 -8.26 -8.99 -21.69
CA TYR A 392 -7.62 -8.83 -23.00
C TYR A 392 -8.01 -7.52 -23.72
N SER A 393 -8.89 -6.70 -23.15
CA SER A 393 -9.21 -5.39 -23.73
C SER A 393 -8.01 -4.44 -23.58
N ALA A 394 -7.56 -3.88 -24.70
CA ALA A 394 -6.48 -2.91 -24.69
C ALA A 394 -6.87 -1.65 -23.91
N ILE A 395 -6.06 -1.29 -22.92
CA ILE A 395 -6.24 -0.05 -22.14
C ILE A 395 -5.78 1.16 -22.97
N PHE A 396 -4.74 0.98 -23.80
CA PHE A 396 -4.19 1.99 -24.69
C PHE A 396 -3.67 1.34 -25.99
N PRO A 397 -3.85 1.99 -27.16
CA PRO A 397 -4.64 3.19 -27.40
C PRO A 397 -6.14 2.95 -27.27
N GLN A 398 -6.89 3.90 -26.74
CA GLN A 398 -8.34 3.82 -26.67
C GLN A 398 -8.94 4.23 -28.02
N PRO A 399 -9.47 3.31 -28.83
CA PRO A 399 -9.91 3.62 -30.20
C PRO A 399 -11.01 4.68 -30.23
N ARG A 400 -11.88 4.70 -29.21
CA ARG A 400 -12.95 5.71 -29.10
C ARG A 400 -12.39 7.13 -28.90
N ALA A 401 -11.39 7.30 -28.04
CA ALA A 401 -10.77 8.60 -27.80
C ALA A 401 -10.02 9.10 -29.05
N PHE A 402 -9.30 8.20 -29.74
CA PHE A 402 -8.63 8.53 -30.99
C PHE A 402 -9.62 8.88 -32.12
N MET A 403 -10.74 8.14 -32.25
CA MET A 403 -11.79 8.47 -33.21
C MET A 403 -12.44 9.85 -32.94
N ILE A 404 -12.72 10.14 -31.66
CA ILE A 404 -13.26 11.46 -31.27
C ILE A 404 -12.23 12.57 -31.60
N GLY A 405 -10.96 12.34 -31.25
CA GLY A 405 -9.89 13.29 -31.57
C GLY A 405 -9.71 13.52 -33.05
N ALA A 406 -9.71 12.46 -33.86
CA ALA A 406 -9.63 12.53 -35.31
C ALA A 406 -10.84 13.24 -35.92
N PHE A 407 -12.06 12.98 -35.41
CA PHE A 407 -13.28 13.66 -35.82
C PHE A 407 -13.23 15.17 -35.53
N LEU A 408 -12.82 15.54 -34.30
CA LEU A 408 -12.66 16.92 -33.88
C LEU A 408 -11.62 17.65 -34.74
N LEU A 409 -10.46 17.04 -34.98
CA LEU A 409 -9.42 17.59 -35.86
C LEU A 409 -9.92 17.72 -37.31
N GLY A 410 -10.61 16.68 -37.80
CA GLY A 410 -11.20 16.71 -39.16
C GLY A 410 -12.25 17.82 -39.33
N LEU A 411 -12.93 18.20 -38.25
CA LEU A 411 -13.93 19.29 -38.28
C LEU A 411 -13.26 20.65 -38.05
N LEU A 412 -12.24 20.74 -37.25
CA LEU A 412 -11.54 21.98 -36.91
C LEU A 412 -10.74 22.53 -38.10
N ILE A 413 -10.16 21.64 -38.94
CA ILE A 413 -9.40 22.07 -40.13
C ILE A 413 -10.31 22.80 -41.15
N PRO A 414 -11.44 22.23 -41.63
CA PRO A 414 -12.31 22.95 -42.59
C PRO A 414 -12.94 24.17 -41.96
N PHE A 415 -13.36 24.13 -40.70
CA PHE A 415 -13.85 25.31 -39.98
C PHE A 415 -12.80 26.43 -39.91
N GLY A 416 -11.55 26.05 -39.58
CA GLY A 416 -10.44 27.00 -39.56
C GLY A 416 -10.19 27.65 -40.90
N ILE A 417 -10.24 26.88 -41.99
CA ILE A 417 -10.09 27.40 -43.37
C ILE A 417 -11.24 28.38 -43.70
N ILE A 418 -12.49 27.99 -43.39
CA ILE A 418 -13.65 28.84 -43.61
C ILE A 418 -13.54 30.12 -42.78
N TYR A 419 -13.17 30.03 -41.52
CA TYR A 419 -13.02 31.17 -40.62
C TYR A 419 -11.92 32.13 -41.09
N VAL A 420 -10.76 31.61 -41.50
CA VAL A 420 -9.67 32.41 -42.07
C VAL A 420 -10.14 33.10 -43.39
N ASN A 421 -10.84 32.36 -44.26
CA ASN A 421 -11.41 32.96 -45.47
C ASN A 421 -12.44 34.05 -45.16
N LEU A 422 -13.24 33.86 -44.11
CA LEU A 422 -14.23 34.87 -43.67
C LEU A 422 -13.55 36.14 -43.12
N LEU A 423 -12.45 35.95 -42.35
CA LEU A 423 -11.64 37.07 -41.83
C LEU A 423 -10.92 37.85 -42.95
N LEU A 424 -10.48 37.13 -43.99
CA LEU A 424 -9.80 37.74 -45.16
C LEU A 424 -10.75 38.27 -46.21
N ASP A 425 -12.07 37.99 -46.10
CA ASP A 425 -13.06 38.47 -47.03
C ASP A 425 -13.42 39.95 -46.72
N THR A 426 -12.74 40.84 -47.42
CA THR A 426 -12.95 42.30 -47.32
C THR A 426 -14.03 42.79 -48.25
N LYS A 427 -14.80 41.93 -48.92
CA LYS A 427 -15.84 42.33 -49.88
C LYS A 427 -17.10 42.74 -49.14
N ILE A 428 -17.58 43.89 -49.53
CA ILE A 428 -18.89 44.42 -49.12
C ILE A 428 -19.97 43.67 -49.90
N ARG A 429 -20.87 42.96 -49.23
CA ARG A 429 -21.98 42.24 -49.88
C ARG A 429 -23.34 42.70 -49.41
N ASN A 430 -23.45 43.20 -48.22
CA ASN A 430 -24.68 43.61 -47.58
C ASN A 430 -24.53 44.96 -46.89
N GLU A 431 -25.65 45.57 -46.58
CA GLU A 431 -25.75 46.83 -45.85
C GLU A 431 -25.04 46.77 -44.49
N GLU A 432 -25.14 45.63 -43.80
CA GLU A 432 -24.49 45.39 -42.49
C GLU A 432 -22.97 45.49 -42.58
N ASP A 433 -22.36 45.13 -43.69
CA ASP A 433 -20.91 45.19 -43.87
C ASP A 433 -20.42 46.65 -43.96
N ILE A 434 -21.28 47.56 -44.51
CA ILE A 434 -20.98 48.99 -44.56
C ILE A 434 -21.16 49.63 -43.18
N GLN A 435 -22.22 49.27 -42.46
CA GLN A 435 -22.48 49.77 -41.10
C GLN A 435 -21.40 49.34 -40.11
N ARG A 436 -20.84 48.15 -40.25
CA ARG A 436 -19.71 47.68 -39.41
C ARG A 436 -18.44 48.50 -39.59
N VAL A 437 -18.21 49.09 -40.78
CA VAL A 437 -17.01 49.89 -41.05
C VAL A 437 -17.20 51.31 -40.57
N ASN A 438 -18.37 51.87 -40.85
CA ASN A 438 -18.71 53.25 -40.44
C ASN A 438 -20.23 53.42 -40.36
N ASP A 439 -20.79 53.50 -39.19
CA ASP A 439 -22.22 53.64 -38.90
C ASP A 439 -22.80 55.00 -39.33
N SER A 440 -21.94 55.98 -39.62
CA SER A 440 -22.35 57.30 -40.08
C SER A 440 -22.56 57.38 -41.56
N ILE A 441 -22.30 56.33 -42.35
CA ILE A 441 -22.53 56.34 -43.80
C ILE A 441 -23.95 55.82 -44.09
N PRO A 442 -24.85 56.66 -44.59
CA PRO A 442 -26.21 56.24 -44.91
C PRO A 442 -26.20 55.29 -46.13
N PHE A 443 -26.83 54.16 -46.00
CA PHE A 443 -27.03 53.23 -47.10
C PHE A 443 -28.14 53.68 -47.98
N LEU A 444 -27.83 53.91 -49.28
CA LEU A 444 -28.75 54.51 -50.21
C LEU A 444 -29.63 53.53 -51.01
N GLY A 445 -29.17 52.30 -51.15
CA GLY A 445 -29.92 51.25 -51.82
C GLY A 445 -29.04 50.29 -52.64
N TYR A 446 -29.65 49.22 -53.11
CA TYR A 446 -29.01 48.22 -53.95
C TYR A 446 -29.21 48.49 -55.43
N ILE A 447 -28.14 48.35 -56.19
CA ILE A 447 -28.22 48.33 -57.65
C ILE A 447 -28.00 46.86 -58.09
N PRO A 448 -28.99 46.21 -58.71
CA PRO A 448 -28.84 44.82 -59.13
C PRO A 448 -27.84 44.72 -60.27
N LYS A 449 -27.02 43.66 -60.22
CA LYS A 449 -26.04 43.36 -61.27
C LYS A 449 -26.78 42.93 -62.54
N VAL A 450 -26.56 43.63 -63.62
CA VAL A 450 -27.16 43.33 -64.94
C VAL A 450 -26.41 42.18 -65.60
N ASN A 451 -27.15 41.24 -66.16
CA ASN A 451 -26.57 40.23 -67.05
C ASN A 451 -26.22 40.92 -68.41
N LYS A 452 -25.05 40.56 -68.95
CA LYS A 452 -24.51 41.14 -70.22
C LYS A 452 -25.47 41.07 -71.40
N ASN A 453 -26.50 40.26 -71.33
CA ASN A 453 -27.49 40.08 -72.42
C ASN A 453 -28.80 40.87 -72.22
N GLU A 454 -28.96 41.59 -71.14
CA GLU A 454 -30.14 42.42 -70.87
C GLU A 454 -29.92 43.79 -71.48
N LYS A 455 -30.75 44.17 -72.47
CA LYS A 455 -30.72 45.51 -73.03
C LYS A 455 -31.15 46.49 -71.94
N LEU A 456 -30.28 47.43 -71.64
CA LEU A 456 -30.57 48.56 -70.75
C LEU A 456 -31.55 49.49 -71.50
N ASP A 457 -32.83 49.38 -71.16
CA ASP A 457 -33.82 50.32 -71.62
C ASP A 457 -33.83 51.54 -70.69
N ASN A 458 -33.19 52.64 -71.13
CA ASN A 458 -32.96 53.85 -70.33
C ASN A 458 -34.13 54.82 -70.47
N THR A 459 -35.33 54.42 -70.94
CA THR A 459 -36.47 55.31 -70.99
C THR A 459 -37.05 55.58 -69.61
N ALA A 460 -37.48 56.84 -69.37
CA ALA A 460 -38.03 57.32 -68.09
C ALA A 460 -39.25 56.54 -67.61
N ASN A 461 -39.86 55.69 -68.41
CA ASN A 461 -41.02 54.87 -68.11
C ASN A 461 -40.74 53.36 -68.06
N SER A 462 -39.48 52.97 -68.13
CA SER A 462 -39.09 51.56 -68.04
C SER A 462 -39.46 50.98 -66.67
N ARG A 463 -40.06 49.78 -66.62
CA ARG A 463 -40.37 48.98 -65.41
C ARG A 463 -39.28 47.92 -65.12
N SER A 464 -38.09 48.19 -65.63
CA SER A 464 -36.98 47.25 -65.32
C SER A 464 -36.54 47.36 -63.86
N LEU A 465 -36.05 46.22 -63.25
CA LEU A 465 -35.53 46.18 -61.87
C LEU A 465 -34.47 47.29 -61.68
N ILE A 466 -33.70 47.58 -62.70
CA ILE A 466 -32.64 48.62 -62.64
C ILE A 466 -33.25 49.99 -62.57
N ALA A 467 -34.27 50.26 -63.38
CA ALA A 467 -34.93 51.55 -63.39
C ALA A 467 -35.58 51.85 -62.04
N GLU A 468 -36.19 50.85 -61.42
CA GLU A 468 -36.77 50.96 -60.11
C GLU A 468 -35.72 51.16 -59.03
N ALA A 469 -34.61 50.36 -59.05
CA ALA A 469 -33.47 50.53 -58.14
C ALA A 469 -32.85 51.93 -58.26
N THR A 470 -32.73 52.44 -59.48
CA THR A 470 -32.18 53.77 -59.74
C THR A 470 -33.15 54.91 -59.27
N ARG A 471 -34.47 54.76 -59.43
CA ARG A 471 -35.46 55.69 -58.87
C ARG A 471 -35.42 55.73 -57.36
N THR A 472 -35.34 54.54 -56.72
CA THR A 472 -35.23 54.41 -55.24
C THR A 472 -33.93 55.06 -54.75
N LEU A 473 -32.83 54.81 -55.44
CA LEU A 473 -31.56 55.45 -55.15
C LEU A 473 -31.64 56.98 -55.27
N PHE A 474 -32.21 57.48 -56.36
CA PHE A 474 -32.36 58.89 -56.57
C PHE A 474 -33.27 59.53 -55.50
N SER A 475 -34.36 58.87 -55.15
CA SER A 475 -35.25 59.34 -54.09
C SER A 475 -34.53 59.44 -52.76
N ASN A 476 -33.74 58.38 -52.41
CA ASN A 476 -32.99 58.34 -51.15
C ASN A 476 -31.86 59.39 -51.12
N ILE A 477 -31.19 59.60 -52.27
CA ILE A 477 -30.21 60.68 -52.42
C ILE A 477 -30.87 62.04 -52.25
N SER A 478 -32.04 62.24 -52.88
CA SER A 478 -32.78 63.53 -52.82
C SER A 478 -33.24 63.84 -51.37
N TYR A 479 -33.54 62.79 -50.59
CA TYR A 479 -33.96 62.95 -49.20
C TYR A 479 -32.79 63.28 -48.25
N LEU A 480 -31.59 62.80 -48.55
CA LEU A 480 -30.42 63.06 -47.76
C LEU A 480 -29.64 64.31 -48.11
N LEU A 481 -29.90 64.88 -49.28
CA LEU A 481 -29.26 66.12 -49.66
C LEU A 481 -29.93 67.31 -48.92
N PRO A 482 -29.14 68.20 -48.33
CA PRO A 482 -29.69 69.37 -47.66
C PRO A 482 -30.42 70.29 -48.72
N GLU A 483 -31.48 71.00 -48.24
CA GLU A 483 -32.20 71.95 -49.09
C GLU A 483 -31.22 72.87 -49.76
N LYS A 484 -31.46 73.10 -51.10
CA LYS A 484 -30.65 73.91 -51.99
C LYS A 484 -30.45 75.32 -51.43
N LYS A 485 -29.25 75.59 -50.92
CA LYS A 485 -28.81 76.98 -50.71
C LYS A 485 -28.20 77.46 -52.01
N GLU A 486 -28.63 78.66 -52.47
CA GLU A 486 -28.11 79.27 -53.70
C GLU A 486 -26.57 79.32 -53.66
N ASN A 487 -25.91 78.77 -54.70
CA ASN A 487 -24.48 78.72 -54.97
C ASN A 487 -23.62 77.62 -54.24
N ILE A 488 -24.19 76.56 -53.71
CA ILE A 488 -23.40 75.45 -53.24
C ILE A 488 -23.83 74.16 -53.94
N GLY A 489 -22.94 73.55 -54.69
CA GLY A 489 -23.16 72.22 -55.32
C GLY A 489 -22.89 71.09 -54.34
N SER A 490 -23.76 70.09 -54.35
CA SER A 490 -23.55 68.86 -53.61
C SER A 490 -22.67 67.93 -54.42
N VAL A 491 -21.64 67.37 -53.79
CA VAL A 491 -20.75 66.36 -54.37
C VAL A 491 -21.17 65.01 -53.93
N ILE A 492 -21.44 64.11 -54.86
CA ILE A 492 -21.79 62.71 -54.59
C ILE A 492 -20.63 61.84 -55.08
N LEU A 493 -20.04 61.05 -54.18
CA LEU A 493 -19.00 60.10 -54.52
C LEU A 493 -19.63 58.74 -54.81
N PHE A 494 -19.30 58.15 -55.91
CA PHE A 494 -19.63 56.77 -56.27
C PHE A 494 -18.33 55.91 -56.18
N THR A 495 -18.36 54.83 -55.46
CA THR A 495 -17.23 53.90 -55.35
C THR A 495 -17.58 52.52 -55.89
#